data_58adbd1d00d9ed78401715a397f6d73a
#
_entry.id   58adbd1d00d9ed78401715a397f6d73a
#
_cell.length_a   1.000
_cell.length_b   1.000
_cell.length_c   1.000
_cell.angle_alpha   90.00
_cell.angle_beta   90.00
_cell.angle_gamma   90.00
#
_symmetry.space_group_name_H-M   'P 1'
#
loop_
_entity.id
_entity.type
_entity.pdbx_description
1 polymer ?
#
loop_
_entity_poly.entity_id
_entity_poly.type
_entity_poly.pdbx_seq_one_letter_code
_entity_poly.pdbx_strand_id
1 'polypeptide(L)'
;MTIHPCIEEILLTHEDIVNVCKELGKRITKDYEGKTPILIGLLKGAIPFLAELIKHIECDIELEFLDVSSYQGVNSTGELRVLKDINTDVKNRHLLLVDDIIDTGLTLSEVIKMMKTREAASVQTVTLVDKPEGRKIKGVEPKYVGTNIPNRFVVGFGLDYNEIYRNLPYIGVLKKSVYEK
;
A
#
# COMPACT_ATOMS: atom_id res chain seq x y z
N MET A 1 -2.61 -10.14 -23.57
CA MET A 1 -1.68 -10.19 -22.40
C MET A 1 -1.44 -11.66 -22.05
N THR A 2 -0.19 -12.08 -21.94
CA THR A 2 0.13 -13.48 -21.55
C THR A 2 0.09 -13.59 -20.03
N ILE A 3 -0.71 -14.52 -19.52
CA ILE A 3 -0.79 -14.80 -18.07
C ILE A 3 0.45 -15.62 -17.68
N HIS A 4 1.13 -15.22 -16.61
CA HIS A 4 2.30 -15.96 -16.10
C HIS A 4 1.88 -17.38 -15.65
N PRO A 5 2.66 -18.45 -15.99
CA PRO A 5 2.28 -19.85 -15.71
C PRO A 5 1.98 -20.16 -14.24
N CYS A 6 2.59 -19.42 -13.30
CA CYS A 6 2.36 -19.58 -11.86
C CYS A 6 1.09 -18.89 -11.35
N ILE A 7 0.36 -18.16 -12.21
CA ILE A 7 -0.88 -17.48 -11.84
C ILE A 7 -2.07 -18.40 -12.16
N GLU A 8 -2.95 -18.51 -11.16
CA GLU A 8 -4.20 -19.29 -11.25
C GLU A 8 -5.30 -18.47 -11.92
N GLU A 9 -5.44 -17.21 -11.48
CA GLU A 9 -6.53 -16.31 -11.86
C GLU A 9 -6.05 -14.87 -11.77
N ILE A 10 -6.51 -14.01 -12.68
CA ILE A 10 -6.31 -12.55 -12.58
C ILE A 10 -7.50 -11.96 -11.83
N LEU A 11 -7.25 -11.26 -10.72
CA LEU A 11 -8.26 -10.53 -9.95
C LEU A 11 -8.45 -9.11 -10.46
N LEU A 12 -7.35 -8.43 -10.83
CA LEU A 12 -7.39 -7.08 -11.39
C LEU A 12 -6.46 -7.04 -12.60
N THR A 13 -7.01 -6.65 -13.73
CA THR A 13 -6.23 -6.34 -14.93
C THR A 13 -5.53 -4.98 -14.76
N HIS A 14 -4.59 -4.66 -15.64
CA HIS A 14 -3.96 -3.34 -15.66
C HIS A 14 -5.01 -2.22 -15.86
N GLU A 15 -5.99 -2.44 -16.70
CA GLU A 15 -7.07 -1.48 -16.97
C GLU A 15 -7.92 -1.24 -15.73
N ASP A 16 -8.26 -2.29 -14.98
CA ASP A 16 -8.97 -2.18 -13.70
C ASP A 16 -8.18 -1.34 -12.70
N ILE A 17 -6.87 -1.58 -12.58
CA ILE A 17 -5.98 -0.83 -11.69
C ILE A 17 -5.95 0.66 -12.07
N VAL A 18 -5.79 0.96 -13.36
CA VAL A 18 -5.82 2.36 -13.84
C VAL A 18 -7.16 3.04 -13.50
N ASN A 19 -8.28 2.35 -13.69
CA ASN A 19 -9.60 2.90 -13.36
C ASN A 19 -9.76 3.13 -11.85
N VAL A 20 -9.29 2.21 -11.03
CA VAL A 20 -9.22 2.36 -9.56
C VAL A 20 -8.38 3.60 -9.19
N CYS A 21 -7.19 3.77 -9.78
CA CYS A 21 -6.33 4.92 -9.51
C CYS A 21 -6.98 6.25 -9.92
N LYS A 22 -7.73 6.30 -11.02
CA LYS A 22 -8.50 7.48 -11.43
C LYS A 22 -9.54 7.88 -10.39
N GLU A 23 -10.31 6.93 -9.88
CA GLU A 23 -11.34 7.21 -8.87
C GLU A 23 -10.73 7.62 -7.52
N LEU A 24 -9.65 6.95 -7.10
CA LEU A 24 -8.91 7.33 -5.90
C LEU A 24 -8.29 8.73 -6.05
N GLY A 25 -7.67 9.03 -7.19
CA GLY A 25 -7.06 10.32 -7.48
C GLY A 25 -8.06 11.48 -7.39
N LYS A 26 -9.26 11.33 -7.97
CA LYS A 26 -10.34 12.31 -7.87
C LYS A 26 -10.74 12.57 -6.41
N ARG A 27 -10.91 11.52 -5.61
CA ARG A 27 -11.29 11.64 -4.19
C ARG A 27 -10.20 12.33 -3.39
N ILE A 28 -8.93 11.96 -3.61
CA ILE A 28 -7.78 12.55 -2.94
C ILE A 28 -7.66 14.03 -3.31
N THR A 29 -7.74 14.38 -4.60
CA THR A 29 -7.72 15.76 -5.08
C THR A 29 -8.74 16.62 -4.35
N LYS A 30 -10.01 16.15 -4.27
CA LYS A 30 -11.09 16.87 -3.60
C LYS A 30 -10.81 17.06 -2.10
N ASP A 31 -10.36 16.03 -1.40
CA ASP A 31 -10.15 16.08 0.06
C ASP A 31 -8.92 16.91 0.47
N TYR A 32 -7.97 17.07 -0.46
CA TYR A 32 -6.74 17.83 -0.25
C TYR A 32 -6.68 19.14 -1.04
N GLU A 33 -7.80 19.61 -1.58
CA GLU A 33 -7.88 20.91 -2.25
C GLU A 33 -7.35 22.02 -1.33
N GLY A 34 -6.44 22.86 -1.87
CA GLY A 34 -5.76 23.92 -1.10
C GLY A 34 -4.76 23.44 -0.05
N LYS A 35 -4.41 22.15 -0.07
CA LYS A 35 -3.39 21.54 0.80
C LYS A 35 -2.35 20.85 -0.09
N THR A 36 -1.13 20.72 0.46
CA THR A 36 -0.05 19.97 -0.19
C THR A 36 0.28 18.76 0.68
N PRO A 37 -0.43 17.61 0.53
CA PRO A 37 -0.14 16.43 1.32
C PRO A 37 1.19 15.81 0.91
N ILE A 38 1.87 15.17 1.88
CA ILE A 38 3.04 14.34 1.63
C ILE A 38 2.53 12.90 1.44
N LEU A 39 2.72 12.36 0.23
CA LEU A 39 2.45 10.96 -0.06
C LEU A 39 3.69 10.14 0.31
N ILE A 40 3.53 9.19 1.21
CA ILE A 40 4.61 8.34 1.68
C ILE A 40 4.39 6.92 1.17
N GLY A 41 5.14 6.53 0.14
CA GLY A 41 5.10 5.18 -0.41
C GLY A 41 5.84 4.18 0.49
N LEU A 42 5.16 3.11 0.91
CA LEU A 42 5.76 2.02 1.68
C LEU A 42 6.50 1.07 0.73
N LEU A 43 7.83 1.06 0.83
CA LEU A 43 8.69 0.26 -0.04
C LEU A 43 8.62 -1.23 0.36
N LYS A 44 8.75 -2.17 -0.61
CA LYS A 44 8.93 -1.91 -2.06
C LYS A 44 7.61 -1.98 -2.83
N GLY A 45 6.59 -2.65 -2.25
CA GLY A 45 5.35 -3.03 -2.93
C GLY A 45 4.55 -1.85 -3.47
N ALA A 46 4.50 -0.74 -2.74
CA ALA A 46 3.72 0.42 -3.14
C ALA A 46 4.21 1.14 -4.41
N ILE A 47 5.43 0.86 -4.89
CA ILE A 47 6.04 1.61 -6.01
C ILE A 47 5.15 1.68 -7.26
N PRO A 48 4.67 0.56 -7.84
CA PRO A 48 3.85 0.63 -9.06
C PRO A 48 2.51 1.36 -8.83
N PHE A 49 1.88 1.11 -7.67
CA PHE A 49 0.62 1.74 -7.32
C PHE A 49 0.78 3.25 -7.13
N LEU A 50 1.78 3.69 -6.38
CA LEU A 50 2.06 5.11 -6.18
C LEU A 50 2.34 5.81 -7.51
N ALA A 51 3.18 5.20 -8.37
CA ALA A 51 3.51 5.76 -9.68
C ALA A 51 2.30 5.90 -10.61
N GLU A 52 1.31 5.00 -10.51
CA GLU A 52 0.07 5.13 -11.26
C GLU A 52 -0.86 6.16 -10.61
N LEU A 53 -1.06 6.09 -9.29
CA LEU A 53 -1.98 6.94 -8.55
C LEU A 53 -1.71 8.44 -8.71
N ILE A 54 -0.43 8.84 -8.59
CA ILE A 54 -0.04 10.26 -8.65
C ILE A 54 -0.38 10.95 -9.97
N LYS A 55 -0.48 10.19 -11.07
CA LYS A 55 -0.89 10.74 -12.39
C LYS A 55 -2.34 11.22 -12.42
N HIS A 56 -3.13 10.84 -11.43
CA HIS A 56 -4.57 11.14 -11.33
C HIS A 56 -4.90 12.07 -10.15
N ILE A 57 -3.90 12.58 -9.45
CA ILE A 57 -4.06 13.58 -8.39
C ILE A 57 -3.72 14.95 -8.98
N GLU A 58 -4.66 15.90 -8.90
CA GLU A 58 -4.53 17.23 -9.51
C GLU A 58 -4.09 18.32 -8.51
N CYS A 59 -4.17 18.07 -7.19
CA CYS A 59 -3.60 19.00 -6.22
C CYS A 59 -2.08 18.82 -6.11
N ASP A 60 -1.38 19.87 -5.64
CA ASP A 60 0.06 19.80 -5.38
C ASP A 60 0.34 18.73 -4.31
N ILE A 61 1.38 17.93 -4.53
CA ILE A 61 1.82 16.86 -3.63
C ILE A 61 3.33 16.89 -3.43
N GLU A 62 3.79 16.40 -2.29
CA GLU A 62 5.18 16.02 -2.08
C GLU A 62 5.28 14.49 -1.99
N LEU A 63 6.42 13.94 -2.40
CA LEU A 63 6.67 12.49 -2.36
C LEU A 63 7.79 12.16 -1.41
N GLU A 64 7.55 11.12 -0.59
CA GLU A 64 8.54 10.47 0.26
C GLU A 64 8.41 8.96 0.18
N PHE A 65 9.44 8.26 0.63
CA PHE A 65 9.46 6.80 0.69
C PHE A 65 9.94 6.35 2.06
N LEU A 66 9.23 5.38 2.61
CA LEU A 66 9.56 4.75 3.89
C LEU A 66 9.76 3.25 3.63
N ASP A 67 10.89 2.72 4.11
CA ASP A 67 11.15 1.28 4.09
C ASP A 67 11.13 0.75 5.52
N VAL A 68 10.22 -0.16 5.79
CA VAL A 68 10.03 -0.75 7.11
C VAL A 68 9.89 -2.27 7.00
N SER A 69 10.46 -2.97 7.95
CA SER A 69 10.29 -4.41 8.09
C SER A 69 9.68 -4.75 9.45
N SER A 70 8.73 -5.69 9.45
CA SER A 70 8.24 -6.28 10.70
C SER A 70 9.28 -7.29 11.23
N TYR A 71 9.66 -7.18 12.49
CA TYR A 71 10.55 -8.15 13.11
C TYR A 71 9.82 -9.49 13.29
N GLN A 72 10.23 -10.51 12.54
CA GLN A 72 9.75 -11.89 12.69
C GLN A 72 10.72 -12.66 13.57
N GLY A 73 10.67 -12.44 14.88
CA GLY A 73 11.44 -13.23 15.86
C GLY A 73 10.51 -13.98 16.81
N VAL A 74 11.04 -15.05 17.44
CA VAL A 74 10.30 -15.91 18.41
C VAL A 74 9.75 -15.11 19.61
N ASN A 75 10.23 -13.89 19.83
CA ASN A 75 9.76 -12.90 20.80
C ASN A 75 9.37 -11.60 20.13
N SER A 76 8.56 -11.64 19.06
CA SER A 76 8.18 -10.43 18.33
C SER A 76 7.32 -9.53 19.20
N THR A 77 7.91 -8.47 19.72
CA THR A 77 7.21 -7.36 20.43
C THR A 77 6.38 -6.49 19.50
N GLY A 78 6.27 -6.85 18.21
CA GLY A 78 5.58 -6.03 17.20
C GLY A 78 6.36 -4.77 16.79
N GLU A 79 7.63 -4.66 17.18
CA GLU A 79 8.46 -3.50 16.86
C GLU A 79 8.77 -3.44 15.36
N LEU A 80 8.57 -2.25 14.80
CA LEU A 80 8.88 -1.93 13.42
C LEU A 80 10.36 -1.53 13.30
N ARG A 81 11.09 -2.18 12.40
CA ARG A 81 12.45 -1.76 12.05
C ARG A 81 12.39 -0.84 10.84
N VAL A 82 12.83 0.40 11.01
CA VAL A 82 12.98 1.36 9.91
C VAL A 82 14.31 1.09 9.19
N LEU A 83 14.23 0.73 7.91
CA LEU A 83 15.40 0.49 7.04
C LEU A 83 15.79 1.76 6.28
N LYS A 84 14.79 2.52 5.81
CA LYS A 84 14.94 3.85 5.22
C LYS A 84 13.85 4.76 5.78
N ASP A 85 14.26 5.83 6.43
CA ASP A 85 13.34 6.86 6.91
C ASP A 85 13.07 7.93 5.84
N ILE A 86 12.02 8.70 6.05
CA ILE A 86 11.72 9.91 5.30
C ILE A 86 12.70 11.03 5.69
N ASN A 87 12.97 11.94 4.74
CA ASN A 87 13.87 13.09 4.98
C ASN A 87 13.11 14.37 5.33
N THR A 88 11.85 14.46 4.89
CA THR A 88 11.02 15.64 5.08
C THR A 88 10.48 15.73 6.50
N ASP A 89 10.51 16.93 7.10
CA ASP A 89 9.81 17.19 8.37
C ASP A 89 8.30 17.12 8.15
N VAL A 90 7.65 16.28 8.93
CA VAL A 90 6.20 16.01 8.83
C VAL A 90 5.38 16.75 9.88
N LYS A 91 6.01 17.51 10.76
CA LYS A 91 5.32 18.28 11.79
C LYS A 91 4.32 19.25 11.17
N ASN A 92 3.07 19.20 11.65
CA ASN A 92 1.95 20.00 11.15
C ASN A 92 1.61 19.78 9.65
N ARG A 93 2.08 18.67 9.04
CA ARG A 93 1.80 18.33 7.65
C ARG A 93 0.70 17.26 7.55
N HIS A 94 0.00 17.26 6.44
CA HIS A 94 -0.97 16.20 6.11
C HIS A 94 -0.24 15.05 5.40
N LEU A 95 -0.36 13.83 5.94
CA LEU A 95 0.29 12.64 5.39
C LEU A 95 -0.73 11.69 4.78
N LEU A 96 -0.39 11.13 3.64
CA LEU A 96 -1.11 10.05 2.99
C LEU A 96 -0.15 8.87 2.79
N LEU A 97 -0.28 7.85 3.63
CA LEU A 97 0.48 6.61 3.49
C LEU A 97 -0.09 5.80 2.33
N VAL A 98 0.79 5.42 1.40
CA VAL A 98 0.43 4.65 0.20
C VAL A 98 0.98 3.25 0.31
N ASP A 99 0.10 2.26 0.29
CA ASP A 99 0.45 0.84 0.37
C ASP A 99 -0.21 0.06 -0.76
N ASP A 100 0.41 -1.01 -1.22
CA ASP A 100 -0.16 -1.88 -2.26
C ASP A 100 -1.32 -2.71 -1.72
N ILE A 101 -1.17 -3.24 -0.51
CA ILE A 101 -2.16 -4.12 0.14
C ILE A 101 -2.24 -3.89 1.64
N ILE A 102 -3.44 -3.95 2.17
CA ILE A 102 -3.64 -4.11 3.60
C ILE A 102 -4.17 -5.51 3.88
N ASP A 103 -3.34 -6.32 4.51
CA ASP A 103 -3.69 -7.67 4.97
C ASP A 103 -3.96 -7.66 6.48
N THR A 104 -2.98 -7.95 7.32
CA THR A 104 -3.15 -7.99 8.78
C THR A 104 -3.35 -6.61 9.41
N GLY A 105 -2.86 -5.57 8.78
CA GLY A 105 -2.84 -4.19 9.27
C GLY A 105 -1.74 -3.87 10.28
N LEU A 106 -0.88 -4.83 10.64
CA LEU A 106 0.18 -4.64 11.63
C LEU A 106 1.17 -3.53 11.23
N THR A 107 1.80 -3.66 10.08
CA THR A 107 2.79 -2.68 9.58
C THR A 107 2.18 -1.28 9.51
N LEU A 108 1.01 -1.17 8.91
CA LEU A 108 0.32 0.12 8.77
C LEU A 108 -0.03 0.76 10.12
N SER A 109 -0.47 -0.04 11.10
CA SER A 109 -0.74 0.43 12.46
C SER A 109 0.48 1.08 13.09
N GLU A 110 1.64 0.44 12.99
CA GLU A 110 2.88 0.95 13.59
C GLU A 110 3.40 2.19 12.85
N VAL A 111 3.29 2.22 11.50
CA VAL A 111 3.66 3.41 10.72
C VAL A 111 2.75 4.61 11.08
N ILE A 112 1.44 4.39 11.22
CA ILE A 112 0.51 5.45 11.64
C ILE A 112 0.89 6.00 13.02
N LYS A 113 1.20 5.14 13.99
CA LYS A 113 1.65 5.55 15.33
C LYS A 113 2.93 6.37 15.24
N MET A 114 3.93 5.89 14.49
CA MET A 114 5.20 6.58 14.30
C MET A 114 4.99 7.99 13.70
N MET A 115 4.16 8.14 12.69
CA MET A 115 3.89 9.45 12.07
C MET A 115 3.12 10.38 13.02
N LYS A 116 2.21 9.85 13.84
CA LYS A 116 1.53 10.63 14.87
C LYS A 116 2.48 11.15 15.96
N THR A 117 3.46 10.35 16.38
CA THR A 117 4.48 10.80 17.34
C THR A 117 5.39 11.89 16.79
N ARG A 118 5.48 12.03 15.46
CA ARG A 118 6.17 13.13 14.77
C ARG A 118 5.31 14.38 14.60
N GLU A 119 4.18 14.46 15.30
CA GLU A 119 3.28 15.62 15.31
C GLU A 119 2.69 15.99 13.94
N ALA A 120 2.47 15.00 13.06
CA ALA A 120 1.76 15.21 11.80
C ALA A 120 0.33 15.75 12.06
N ALA A 121 -0.12 16.71 11.26
CA ALA A 121 -1.47 17.29 11.38
C ALA A 121 -2.56 16.27 11.09
N SER A 122 -2.33 15.36 10.14
CA SER A 122 -3.18 14.20 9.90
C SER A 122 -2.37 13.08 9.26
N VAL A 123 -2.76 11.84 9.55
CA VAL A 123 -2.22 10.63 8.89
C VAL A 123 -3.41 9.85 8.35
N GLN A 124 -3.51 9.78 7.03
CA GLN A 124 -4.50 8.97 6.32
C GLN A 124 -3.81 7.92 5.48
N THR A 125 -4.57 6.95 4.98
CA THR A 125 -4.02 5.83 4.22
C THR A 125 -4.81 5.59 2.94
N VAL A 126 -4.09 5.20 1.90
CA VAL A 126 -4.64 4.72 0.64
C VAL A 126 -3.99 3.38 0.29
N THR A 127 -4.81 2.42 -0.11
CA THR A 127 -4.35 1.12 -0.56
C THR A 127 -4.99 0.75 -1.89
N LEU A 128 -4.23 0.04 -2.73
CA LEU A 128 -4.77 -0.48 -3.99
C LEU A 128 -5.76 -1.60 -3.70
N VAL A 129 -5.36 -2.57 -2.87
CA VAL A 129 -6.24 -3.67 -2.47
C VAL A 129 -6.31 -3.84 -0.96
N ASP A 130 -7.48 -4.25 -0.47
CA ASP A 130 -7.71 -4.54 0.94
C ASP A 130 -8.23 -5.99 1.09
N LYS A 131 -7.76 -6.68 2.13
CA LYS A 131 -8.24 -7.99 2.57
C LYS A 131 -8.90 -7.87 3.94
N PRO A 132 -10.16 -7.46 4.03
CA PRO A 132 -10.83 -7.29 5.32
C PRO A 132 -10.83 -8.56 6.20
N GLU A 133 -10.94 -9.74 5.56
CA GLU A 133 -10.91 -11.04 6.24
C GLU A 133 -9.55 -11.39 6.85
N GLY A 134 -8.45 -10.82 6.32
CA GLY A 134 -7.08 -11.01 6.84
C GLY A 134 -6.75 -10.11 8.03
N ARG A 135 -7.61 -9.14 8.36
CA ARG A 135 -7.35 -8.12 9.36
C ARG A 135 -7.19 -8.69 10.76
N LYS A 136 -6.04 -8.46 11.38
CA LYS A 136 -5.74 -8.86 12.76
C LYS A 136 -5.80 -7.68 13.74
N ILE A 137 -5.54 -6.47 13.27
CA ILE A 137 -5.53 -5.25 14.09
C ILE A 137 -6.84 -4.50 13.91
N LYS A 138 -7.57 -4.29 14.99
CA LYS A 138 -8.79 -3.45 15.00
C LYS A 138 -8.43 -1.97 14.92
N GLY A 139 -9.26 -1.18 14.22
CA GLY A 139 -9.11 0.27 14.16
C GLY A 139 -8.09 0.77 13.12
N VAL A 140 -7.55 -0.12 12.29
CA VAL A 140 -6.77 0.26 11.12
C VAL A 140 -7.66 0.12 9.89
N GLU A 141 -8.36 1.21 9.58
CA GLU A 141 -9.22 1.29 8.41
C GLU A 141 -8.64 2.33 7.45
N PRO A 142 -8.29 1.93 6.22
CA PRO A 142 -7.81 2.89 5.23
C PRO A 142 -8.93 3.84 4.83
N LYS A 143 -8.61 5.14 4.73
CA LYS A 143 -9.56 6.14 4.25
C LYS A 143 -9.92 5.92 2.78
N TYR A 144 -8.96 5.48 2.00
CA TYR A 144 -9.13 5.24 0.57
C TYR A 144 -8.76 3.79 0.26
N VAL A 145 -9.73 3.03 -0.20
CA VAL A 145 -9.57 1.65 -0.67
C VAL A 145 -9.89 1.60 -2.15
N GLY A 146 -8.99 1.04 -2.93
CA GLY A 146 -9.21 0.81 -4.35
C GLY A 146 -10.26 -0.28 -4.56
N THR A 147 -9.98 -1.48 -4.07
CA THR A 147 -10.93 -2.59 -4.11
C THR A 147 -10.67 -3.61 -3.00
N ASN A 148 -11.72 -4.30 -2.57
CA ASN A 148 -11.59 -5.44 -1.67
C ASN A 148 -11.34 -6.70 -2.49
N ILE A 149 -10.45 -7.56 -1.99
CA ILE A 149 -10.15 -8.85 -2.60
C ILE A 149 -10.33 -9.98 -1.58
N PRO A 150 -10.62 -11.21 -2.05
CA PRO A 150 -10.73 -12.37 -1.16
C PRO A 150 -9.39 -12.67 -0.47
N ASN A 151 -9.45 -13.38 0.67
CA ASN A 151 -8.25 -13.77 1.42
C ASN A 151 -7.49 -14.91 0.73
N ARG A 152 -6.91 -14.60 -0.43
CA ARG A 152 -6.06 -15.50 -1.25
C ARG A 152 -4.66 -14.94 -1.35
N PHE A 153 -3.68 -15.79 -1.69
CA PHE A 153 -2.32 -15.33 -1.90
C PHE A 153 -2.20 -14.66 -3.28
N VAL A 154 -1.93 -13.37 -3.29
CA VAL A 154 -1.89 -12.54 -4.50
C VAL A 154 -0.52 -11.95 -4.74
N VAL A 155 -0.16 -11.80 -6.01
CA VAL A 155 1.10 -11.20 -6.48
C VAL A 155 0.86 -10.31 -7.70
N GLY A 156 1.84 -9.51 -8.04
CA GLY A 156 1.82 -8.61 -9.19
C GLY A 156 1.50 -7.17 -8.80
N PHE A 157 1.82 -6.24 -9.68
CA PHE A 157 1.70 -4.80 -9.50
C PHE A 157 2.29 -4.28 -8.17
N GLY A 158 3.50 -4.76 -7.86
CA GLY A 158 4.21 -4.46 -6.62
C GLY A 158 4.20 -5.61 -5.60
N LEU A 159 3.11 -6.35 -5.51
CA LEU A 159 2.98 -7.51 -4.63
C LEU A 159 3.92 -8.65 -5.06
N ASP A 160 4.49 -9.34 -4.07
CA ASP A 160 5.51 -10.37 -4.33
C ASP A 160 5.28 -11.70 -3.61
N TYR A 161 6.05 -12.68 -4.06
CA TYR A 161 6.42 -13.86 -3.31
C TYR A 161 7.92 -14.08 -3.48
N ASN A 162 8.67 -14.07 -2.37
CA ASN A 162 10.14 -14.19 -2.34
C ASN A 162 10.84 -13.17 -3.27
N GLU A 163 10.43 -11.91 -3.25
CA GLU A 163 10.92 -10.80 -4.08
C GLU A 163 10.63 -10.94 -5.59
N ILE A 164 9.85 -11.95 -6.00
CA ILE A 164 9.51 -12.22 -7.40
C ILE A 164 8.07 -11.78 -7.67
N TYR A 165 7.70 -11.56 -8.93
CA TYR A 165 6.36 -11.22 -9.46
C TYR A 165 5.93 -9.76 -9.32
N ARG A 166 6.66 -8.87 -8.64
CA ARG A 166 6.31 -7.44 -8.51
C ARG A 166 6.11 -6.74 -9.87
N ASN A 167 6.76 -7.23 -10.92
CA ASN A 167 6.73 -6.67 -12.27
C ASN A 167 5.54 -7.11 -13.12
N LEU A 168 4.67 -8.01 -12.64
CA LEU A 168 3.47 -8.38 -13.38
C LEU A 168 2.53 -7.15 -13.46
N PRO A 169 1.97 -6.83 -14.64
CA PRO A 169 1.17 -5.62 -14.82
C PRO A 169 -0.29 -5.76 -14.35
N TYR A 170 -0.60 -6.79 -13.58
CA TYR A 170 -1.90 -7.14 -13.04
C TYR A 170 -1.74 -7.69 -11.62
N ILE A 171 -2.83 -7.80 -10.87
CA ILE A 171 -2.88 -8.56 -9.62
C ILE A 171 -3.52 -9.92 -9.90
N GLY A 172 -2.79 -10.98 -9.59
CA GLY A 172 -3.23 -12.35 -9.79
C GLY A 172 -3.04 -13.23 -8.56
N VAL A 173 -3.83 -14.28 -8.49
CA VAL A 173 -3.71 -15.31 -7.45
C VAL A 173 -2.56 -16.25 -7.80
N LEU A 174 -1.63 -16.41 -6.87
CA LEU A 174 -0.52 -17.35 -7.03
C LEU A 174 -1.00 -18.79 -6.82
N LYS A 175 -0.62 -19.70 -7.71
CA LYS A 175 -0.96 -21.13 -7.57
C LYS A 175 -0.40 -21.70 -6.27
N LYS A 176 -1.20 -22.49 -5.55
CA LYS A 176 -0.80 -23.16 -4.30
C LYS A 176 0.48 -23.99 -4.46
N SER A 177 0.65 -24.68 -5.60
CA SER A 177 1.85 -25.45 -5.90
C SER A 177 3.17 -24.66 -5.88
N VAL A 178 3.11 -23.32 -5.86
CA VAL A 178 4.30 -22.46 -5.81
C VAL A 178 4.74 -22.18 -4.38
N TYR A 179 3.81 -22.05 -3.44
CA TYR A 179 4.09 -21.64 -2.06
C TYR A 179 3.72 -22.68 -0.99
N GLU A 180 2.87 -23.66 -1.29
CA GLU A 180 2.59 -24.80 -0.43
C GLU A 180 3.52 -25.97 -0.83
N LYS A 181 4.56 -26.24 -0.04
CA LYS A 181 5.46 -27.39 -0.18
C LYS A 181 5.13 -28.44 0.87
#